data_5a45c251d0841331b919978783607f48
#
_entry.id   5a45c251d0841331b919978783607f48
#
_cell.length_a   1.000
_cell.length_b   1.000
_cell.length_c   1.000
_cell.angle_alpha   90.00
_cell.angle_beta   90.00
_cell.angle_gamma   90.00
#
_symmetry.space_group_name_H-M   'P 1'
#
loop_
_entity.id
_entity.type
_entity.pdbx_description
1 polymer ?
#
loop_
_entity_poly.entity_id
_entity_poly.type
_entity_poly.pdbx_seq_one_letter_code
_entity_poly.pdbx_strand_id
1 'polypeptide(L)'
;MQLKEDLEVHYWQFPEELFISLNDEFHKDFCSKIQIKLNSKLKNCFYKILNCKKYHAQRLFNKEIRFTIREIEILREFIETPKEELENNIETIGNHEDGTIIKNPKLPFYMKNLFYVASHLFFDGSFRFKKGCYFYTYEDSLTKYHKQRLSDFGDVPINLIEKENQLYFSYTIAFITAKILDIKDFKSTTSFLSKKMKSLAKKYRLLSDEIIKSLIIDEGSVEDKIKIELNNKRLIEDIHEVLSEHYKIRPISSRTRYKSLEKNKSQYKEVSTSWKLKIDANSIIDLYNSIQPLPIEYKQEAFKFLFERKQKIWHQRPKGETKKQIVKSLLTKPKSILELARELNVRNGTIISHLKGHPSCSESLTQLGIANKIGNKELRRGGYTNVDIFGIIDKEKAKTFIKK
;
A
#
# COMPACT_ATOMS: atom_id res chain seq x y z
N MET A 1 -21.22 -17.27 -8.34
CA MET A 1 -20.39 -17.48 -9.53
C MET A 1 -19.93 -16.16 -10.14
N GLN A 2 -20.81 -15.25 -10.51
CA GLN A 2 -20.48 -13.95 -11.13
C GLN A 2 -19.49 -13.04 -10.37
N LEU A 3 -19.48 -13.10 -9.03
CA LEU A 3 -18.57 -12.31 -8.18
C LEU A 3 -17.09 -12.75 -8.30
N LYS A 4 -16.84 -13.98 -8.68
CA LYS A 4 -15.48 -14.54 -8.79
C LYS A 4 -14.86 -14.14 -10.13
N GLU A 5 -15.62 -14.20 -11.21
CA GLU A 5 -15.18 -13.89 -12.57
C GLU A 5 -14.79 -12.41 -12.74
N ASP A 6 -15.49 -11.48 -12.09
CA ASP A 6 -15.18 -10.04 -12.14
C ASP A 6 -13.85 -9.67 -11.43
N LEU A 7 -13.35 -10.56 -10.58
CA LEU A 7 -12.15 -10.33 -9.76
C LEU A 7 -10.94 -11.16 -10.19
N GLU A 8 -11.11 -12.01 -11.19
CA GLU A 8 -10.05 -12.78 -11.83
C GLU A 8 -9.60 -12.11 -13.13
N VAL A 9 -8.31 -12.13 -13.38
CA VAL A 9 -7.67 -11.54 -14.57
C VAL A 9 -6.87 -12.61 -15.27
N HIS A 10 -7.42 -13.08 -16.35
CA HIS A 10 -6.90 -14.16 -17.15
C HIS A 10 -5.85 -13.68 -18.16
N TYR A 11 -4.97 -14.57 -18.66
CA TYR A 11 -3.92 -14.19 -19.59
C TYR A 11 -4.45 -13.56 -20.89
N TRP A 12 -5.63 -13.95 -21.38
CA TRP A 12 -6.25 -13.39 -22.59
C TRP A 12 -6.80 -11.97 -22.41
N GLN A 13 -6.80 -11.44 -21.18
CA GLN A 13 -7.10 -10.05 -20.88
C GLN A 13 -5.84 -9.19 -20.80
N PHE A 14 -4.66 -9.81 -20.85
CA PHE A 14 -3.37 -9.11 -20.81
C PHE A 14 -3.09 -8.39 -22.12
N PRO A 15 -2.18 -7.40 -22.10
CA PRO A 15 -1.71 -6.74 -23.32
C PRO A 15 -1.17 -7.75 -24.35
N GLU A 16 -1.59 -7.59 -25.61
CA GLU A 16 -1.22 -8.50 -26.72
C GLU A 16 0.29 -8.57 -26.97
N GLU A 17 1.02 -7.49 -26.59
CA GLU A 17 2.46 -7.37 -26.72
C GLU A 17 3.28 -8.12 -25.66
N LEU A 18 2.65 -8.67 -24.63
CA LEU A 18 3.34 -9.51 -23.67
C LEU A 18 3.74 -10.85 -24.26
N PHE A 19 4.86 -11.36 -23.77
CA PHE A 19 5.44 -12.64 -24.18
C PHE A 19 5.13 -13.71 -23.15
N ILE A 20 4.75 -14.89 -23.61
CA ILE A 20 4.51 -16.08 -22.79
C ILE A 20 5.27 -17.29 -23.35
N SER A 21 5.68 -18.19 -22.47
CA SER A 21 6.11 -19.54 -22.86
C SER A 21 5.18 -20.58 -22.24
N LEU A 22 5.05 -21.68 -22.92
CA LEU A 22 4.33 -22.87 -22.45
C LEU A 22 5.31 -23.86 -21.85
N ASN A 23 4.86 -24.71 -20.94
CA ASN A 23 5.68 -25.82 -20.47
C ASN A 23 6.06 -26.76 -21.65
N ASP A 24 7.14 -27.52 -21.49
CA ASP A 24 7.74 -28.28 -22.61
C ASP A 24 6.83 -29.33 -23.22
N GLU A 25 6.05 -30.01 -22.40
CA GLU A 25 5.15 -31.06 -22.84
C GLU A 25 3.99 -30.48 -23.65
N PHE A 26 3.33 -29.48 -23.11
CA PHE A 26 2.22 -28.81 -23.76
C PHE A 26 2.68 -28.07 -25.03
N HIS A 27 3.85 -27.44 -25.02
CA HIS A 27 4.42 -26.77 -26.21
C HIS A 27 4.61 -27.75 -27.37
N LYS A 28 5.16 -28.96 -27.11
CA LYS A 28 5.34 -30.01 -28.13
C LYS A 28 4.00 -30.48 -28.67
N ASP A 29 3.02 -30.75 -27.82
CA ASP A 29 1.67 -31.17 -28.25
C ASP A 29 0.99 -30.08 -29.07
N PHE A 30 1.04 -28.83 -28.58
CA PHE A 30 0.50 -27.65 -29.28
C PHE A 30 1.08 -27.50 -30.68
N CYS A 31 2.41 -27.59 -30.83
CA CYS A 31 3.09 -27.54 -32.10
C CYS A 31 2.68 -28.72 -33.01
N SER A 32 2.53 -29.91 -32.45
CA SER A 32 2.13 -31.12 -33.18
C SER A 32 0.70 -30.99 -33.72
N LYS A 33 -0.24 -30.50 -32.92
CA LYS A 33 -1.63 -30.23 -33.32
C LYS A 33 -1.68 -29.27 -34.55
N ILE A 34 -0.85 -28.21 -34.50
CA ILE A 34 -0.76 -27.26 -35.64
C ILE A 34 -0.19 -27.92 -36.89
N GLN A 35 0.87 -28.73 -36.78
CA GLN A 35 1.45 -29.45 -37.90
C GLN A 35 0.44 -30.41 -38.52
N ILE A 36 -0.30 -31.15 -37.74
CA ILE A 36 -1.35 -32.08 -38.18
C ILE A 36 -2.42 -31.31 -38.97
N LYS A 37 -2.97 -30.23 -38.38
CA LYS A 37 -4.04 -29.41 -38.99
C LYS A 37 -3.58 -28.74 -40.30
N LEU A 38 -2.30 -28.41 -40.43
CA LEU A 38 -1.69 -27.87 -41.66
C LEU A 38 -1.23 -28.93 -42.64
N ASN A 39 -1.32 -30.18 -42.27
CA ASN A 39 -0.70 -31.30 -43.02
C ASN A 39 0.77 -31.00 -43.39
N SER A 40 1.56 -30.53 -42.43
CA SER A 40 2.94 -30.06 -42.65
C SER A 40 3.88 -30.60 -41.59
N LYS A 41 5.00 -31.18 -42.02
CA LYS A 41 6.10 -31.60 -41.14
C LYS A 41 7.15 -30.52 -40.88
N LEU A 42 6.98 -29.34 -41.49
CA LEU A 42 7.96 -28.26 -41.41
C LEU A 42 7.88 -27.54 -40.06
N LYS A 43 9.00 -27.35 -39.37
CA LYS A 43 9.13 -26.62 -38.11
C LYS A 43 8.78 -25.12 -38.19
N ASN A 44 8.74 -24.59 -39.40
CA ASN A 44 8.37 -23.19 -39.63
C ASN A 44 6.92 -23.01 -40.10
N CYS A 45 6.08 -24.04 -40.02
CA CYS A 45 4.69 -24.01 -40.52
C CYS A 45 3.84 -22.86 -39.97
N PHE A 46 4.14 -22.35 -38.78
CA PHE A 46 3.47 -21.22 -38.16
C PHE A 46 3.47 -19.94 -39.00
N TYR A 47 4.47 -19.75 -39.90
CA TYR A 47 4.59 -18.55 -40.73
C TYR A 47 3.34 -18.28 -41.59
N LYS A 48 2.63 -19.33 -42.01
CA LYS A 48 1.40 -19.21 -42.80
C LYS A 48 0.22 -18.67 -41.99
N ILE A 49 0.15 -19.03 -40.69
CA ILE A 49 -0.92 -18.64 -39.79
C ILE A 49 -0.65 -17.25 -39.22
N LEU A 50 0.59 -17.02 -38.74
CA LEU A 50 1.00 -15.77 -38.12
C LEU A 50 1.36 -14.66 -39.12
N ASN A 51 1.41 -14.97 -40.43
CA ASN A 51 1.88 -14.06 -41.46
C ASN A 51 3.24 -13.40 -41.10
N CYS A 52 4.19 -14.20 -40.62
CA CYS A 52 5.50 -13.76 -40.17
C CYS A 52 6.63 -14.37 -41.00
N LYS A 53 7.89 -14.01 -40.73
CA LYS A 53 9.06 -14.60 -41.39
C LYS A 53 9.23 -16.07 -40.98
N LYS A 54 9.60 -16.94 -41.92
CA LYS A 54 9.86 -18.37 -41.63
C LYS A 54 10.84 -18.61 -40.51
N TYR A 55 11.88 -17.79 -40.40
CA TYR A 55 12.86 -17.85 -39.31
C TYR A 55 12.24 -17.58 -37.94
N HIS A 56 11.38 -16.56 -37.84
CA HIS A 56 10.66 -16.26 -36.59
C HIS A 56 9.76 -17.44 -36.17
N ALA A 57 8.98 -17.96 -37.10
CA ALA A 57 8.14 -19.14 -36.88
C ALA A 57 8.93 -20.38 -36.44
N GLN A 58 10.12 -20.59 -36.99
CA GLN A 58 11.00 -21.69 -36.59
C GLN A 58 11.52 -21.52 -35.16
N ARG A 59 11.90 -20.31 -34.75
CA ARG A 59 12.33 -20.02 -33.38
C ARG A 59 11.22 -20.23 -32.36
N LEU A 60 9.99 -19.82 -32.66
CA LEU A 60 8.81 -20.12 -31.88
C LEU A 60 8.59 -21.64 -31.71
N PHE A 61 8.64 -22.37 -32.79
CA PHE A 61 8.48 -23.83 -32.82
C PHE A 61 9.56 -24.54 -31.98
N ASN A 62 10.81 -24.09 -32.06
CA ASN A 62 11.92 -24.65 -31.29
C ASN A 62 11.97 -24.16 -29.82
N LYS A 63 11.04 -23.31 -29.38
CA LYS A 63 11.04 -22.67 -28.05
C LYS A 63 12.29 -21.82 -27.79
N GLU A 64 12.92 -21.28 -28.85
CA GLU A 64 14.07 -20.36 -28.74
C GLU A 64 13.64 -18.97 -28.35
N ILE A 65 12.40 -18.61 -28.67
CA ILE A 65 11.75 -17.35 -28.27
C ILE A 65 10.35 -17.65 -27.76
N ARG A 66 9.79 -16.68 -27.03
CA ARG A 66 8.44 -16.73 -26.46
C ARG A 66 7.42 -16.23 -27.49
N PHE A 67 6.20 -16.74 -27.41
CA PHE A 67 5.07 -16.22 -28.17
C PHE A 67 4.63 -14.88 -27.55
N THR A 68 4.25 -13.93 -28.39
CA THR A 68 3.37 -12.85 -27.93
C THR A 68 1.98 -13.42 -27.61
N ILE A 69 1.22 -12.77 -26.74
CA ILE A 69 -0.17 -13.17 -26.46
C ILE A 69 -0.99 -13.17 -27.75
N ARG A 70 -0.78 -12.17 -28.61
CA ARG A 70 -1.43 -12.13 -29.92
C ARG A 70 -1.11 -13.36 -30.78
N GLU A 71 0.15 -13.75 -30.86
CA GLU A 71 0.57 -14.92 -31.69
C GLU A 71 -0.03 -16.20 -31.16
N ILE A 72 0.01 -16.40 -29.83
CA ILE A 72 -0.50 -17.65 -29.26
C ILE A 72 -2.03 -17.72 -29.35
N GLU A 73 -2.75 -16.62 -29.25
CA GLU A 73 -4.21 -16.59 -29.41
C GLU A 73 -4.59 -16.95 -30.88
N ILE A 74 -3.88 -16.42 -31.85
CA ILE A 74 -4.09 -16.79 -33.27
C ILE A 74 -3.87 -18.28 -33.47
N LEU A 75 -2.80 -18.85 -32.95
CA LEU A 75 -2.48 -20.28 -33.06
C LEU A 75 -3.48 -21.15 -32.28
N ARG A 76 -3.86 -20.73 -31.06
CA ARG A 76 -4.84 -21.41 -30.22
C ARG A 76 -6.20 -21.51 -30.94
N GLU A 77 -6.68 -20.39 -31.50
CA GLU A 77 -7.92 -20.34 -32.26
C GLU A 77 -7.86 -21.26 -33.50
N PHE A 78 -6.72 -21.25 -34.18
CA PHE A 78 -6.53 -22.09 -35.34
C PHE A 78 -6.68 -23.59 -35.03
N ILE A 79 -6.20 -24.08 -33.86
CA ILE A 79 -6.33 -25.49 -33.45
C ILE A 79 -7.48 -25.75 -32.48
N GLU A 80 -8.27 -24.72 -32.17
CA GLU A 80 -9.47 -24.79 -31.29
C GLU A 80 -9.16 -25.27 -29.87
N THR A 81 -7.99 -24.95 -29.34
CA THR A 81 -7.62 -25.27 -27.95
C THR A 81 -8.38 -24.34 -26.99
N PRO A 82 -8.97 -24.86 -25.89
CA PRO A 82 -9.60 -24.03 -24.87
C PRO A 82 -8.64 -23.03 -24.22
N LYS A 83 -9.13 -21.83 -23.87
CA LYS A 83 -8.30 -20.80 -23.23
C LYS A 83 -7.75 -21.24 -21.88
N GLU A 84 -8.57 -21.92 -21.11
CA GLU A 84 -8.27 -22.42 -19.78
C GLU A 84 -7.19 -23.53 -19.86
N GLU A 85 -7.23 -24.37 -20.88
CA GLU A 85 -6.21 -25.40 -21.10
C GLU A 85 -4.84 -24.75 -21.38
N LEU A 86 -4.82 -23.70 -22.21
CA LEU A 86 -3.61 -22.96 -22.48
C LEU A 86 -3.12 -22.21 -21.25
N GLU A 87 -4.01 -21.51 -20.49
CA GLU A 87 -3.66 -20.78 -19.28
C GLU A 87 -2.97 -21.65 -18.24
N ASN A 88 -3.48 -22.86 -18.02
CA ASN A 88 -2.93 -23.82 -17.08
C ASN A 88 -1.54 -24.32 -17.45
N ASN A 89 -1.11 -24.10 -18.70
CA ASN A 89 0.17 -24.56 -19.23
C ASN A 89 1.16 -23.42 -19.51
N ILE A 90 0.85 -22.18 -19.09
CA ILE A 90 1.77 -21.06 -19.18
C ILE A 90 2.87 -21.20 -18.14
N GLU A 91 4.12 -21.31 -18.58
CA GLU A 91 5.32 -21.44 -17.75
C GLU A 91 5.92 -20.10 -17.39
N THR A 92 5.88 -19.13 -18.31
CA THR A 92 6.46 -17.80 -18.07
C THR A 92 5.66 -16.68 -18.73
N ILE A 93 5.74 -15.47 -18.10
CA ILE A 93 5.20 -14.24 -18.67
C ILE A 93 6.26 -13.14 -18.58
N GLY A 94 6.48 -12.39 -19.66
CA GLY A 94 7.44 -11.29 -19.73
C GLY A 94 7.01 -10.17 -20.66
N ASN A 95 7.69 -9.04 -20.58
CA ASN A 95 7.44 -7.88 -21.44
C ASN A 95 8.44 -7.73 -22.60
N HIS A 96 9.44 -8.60 -22.68
CA HIS A 96 10.41 -8.70 -23.75
C HIS A 96 10.75 -10.16 -24.02
N GLU A 97 11.29 -10.46 -25.22
CA GLU A 97 11.77 -11.82 -25.54
C GLU A 97 12.78 -12.34 -24.51
N ASP A 98 13.68 -11.44 -24.01
CA ASP A 98 14.79 -11.78 -23.12
C ASP A 98 14.76 -11.03 -21.77
N GLY A 99 13.65 -10.32 -21.47
CA GLY A 99 13.51 -9.48 -20.27
C GLY A 99 13.20 -10.23 -18.99
N THR A 100 13.07 -9.48 -17.88
CA THR A 100 12.62 -10.05 -16.60
C THR A 100 11.25 -10.70 -16.74
N ILE A 101 11.19 -11.96 -16.35
CA ILE A 101 10.02 -12.83 -16.51
C ILE A 101 9.46 -13.22 -15.15
N ILE A 102 8.18 -13.42 -15.10
CA ILE A 102 7.49 -14.15 -14.03
C ILE A 102 7.53 -15.61 -14.42
N LYS A 103 8.11 -16.46 -13.60
CA LYS A 103 8.07 -17.91 -13.78
C LYS A 103 6.91 -18.50 -12.98
N ASN A 104 6.39 -19.64 -13.43
CA ASN A 104 5.29 -20.34 -12.76
C ASN A 104 4.16 -19.37 -12.35
N PRO A 105 3.62 -18.56 -13.28
CA PRO A 105 2.60 -17.57 -12.93
C PRO A 105 1.37 -18.25 -12.34
N LYS A 106 0.84 -17.68 -11.27
CA LYS A 106 -0.37 -18.17 -10.59
C LYS A 106 -1.61 -17.57 -11.23
N LEU A 107 -1.95 -18.05 -12.41
CA LEU A 107 -3.11 -17.59 -13.16
C LEU A 107 -4.40 -18.28 -12.70
N PRO A 108 -5.58 -17.62 -12.81
CA PRO A 108 -5.74 -16.19 -13.14
C PRO A 108 -5.20 -15.30 -11.99
N PHE A 109 -4.73 -14.08 -12.32
CA PHE A 109 -4.36 -13.11 -11.30
C PHE A 109 -5.59 -12.54 -10.62
N TYR A 110 -5.51 -12.33 -9.31
CA TYR A 110 -6.60 -11.67 -8.59
C TYR A 110 -6.52 -10.14 -8.73
N MET A 111 -7.64 -9.51 -9.04
CA MET A 111 -7.78 -8.05 -9.16
C MET A 111 -7.26 -7.32 -7.91
N LYS A 112 -7.46 -7.92 -6.72
CA LYS A 112 -6.93 -7.39 -5.46
C LYS A 112 -5.41 -7.23 -5.47
N ASN A 113 -4.67 -8.16 -6.11
CA ASN A 113 -3.22 -8.08 -6.20
C ASN A 113 -2.78 -6.98 -7.17
N LEU A 114 -3.53 -6.75 -8.25
CA LEU A 114 -3.29 -5.61 -9.13
C LEU A 114 -3.56 -4.27 -8.42
N PHE A 115 -4.62 -4.19 -7.61
CA PHE A 115 -4.90 -3.01 -6.79
C PHE A 115 -3.80 -2.75 -5.75
N TYR A 116 -3.27 -3.80 -5.13
CA TYR A 116 -2.11 -3.70 -4.26
C TYR A 116 -0.91 -3.07 -4.98
N VAL A 117 -0.53 -3.59 -6.15
CA VAL A 117 0.60 -3.05 -6.93
C VAL A 117 0.35 -1.61 -7.33
N ALA A 118 -0.84 -1.31 -7.88
CA ALA A 118 -1.19 0.04 -8.30
C ALA A 118 -1.13 1.05 -7.15
N SER A 119 -1.70 0.70 -5.99
CA SER A 119 -1.77 1.59 -4.84
C SER A 119 -0.39 1.94 -4.29
N HIS A 120 0.47 0.93 -4.07
CA HIS A 120 1.84 1.20 -3.62
C HIS A 120 2.68 1.98 -4.64
N LEU A 121 2.44 1.79 -5.95
CA LEU A 121 3.09 2.60 -6.99
C LEU A 121 2.59 4.06 -7.02
N PHE A 122 1.34 4.32 -6.65
CA PHE A 122 0.82 5.68 -6.54
C PHE A 122 1.37 6.45 -5.34
N PHE A 123 1.66 5.77 -4.24
CA PHE A 123 2.01 6.42 -2.97
C PHE A 123 3.53 6.49 -2.78
N ASP A 124 4.16 5.38 -2.49
CA ASP A 124 5.58 5.32 -2.09
C ASP A 124 6.43 4.50 -3.07
N GLY A 125 5.87 4.12 -4.22
CA GLY A 125 6.57 3.39 -5.27
C GLY A 125 7.05 4.27 -6.40
N SER A 126 7.78 3.64 -7.31
CA SER A 126 8.16 4.28 -8.58
C SER A 126 8.02 3.29 -9.73
N PHE A 127 7.43 3.78 -10.80
CA PHE A 127 7.36 3.07 -12.07
C PHE A 127 8.02 3.94 -13.14
N ARG A 128 9.14 3.48 -13.66
CA ARG A 128 9.85 4.15 -14.74
C ARG A 128 9.90 3.24 -15.96
N PHE A 129 9.26 3.65 -17.02
CA PHE A 129 9.29 2.91 -18.28
C PHE A 129 10.72 2.54 -18.66
N LYS A 130 11.01 1.26 -18.90
CA LYS A 130 12.34 0.68 -19.21
C LYS A 130 13.41 0.81 -18.12
N LYS A 131 13.13 1.43 -16.96
CA LYS A 131 14.11 1.56 -15.86
C LYS A 131 13.80 0.71 -14.65
N GLY A 132 12.65 0.01 -14.66
CA GLY A 132 12.20 -0.83 -13.57
C GLY A 132 11.14 -0.17 -12.68
N CYS A 133 10.61 -0.96 -11.79
CA CYS A 133 9.65 -0.53 -10.78
C CYS A 133 10.11 -1.02 -9.41
N TYR A 134 9.81 -0.23 -8.38
CA TYR A 134 10.18 -0.57 -7.01
C TYR A 134 9.18 -0.01 -6.01
N PHE A 135 9.14 -0.63 -4.83
CA PHE A 135 8.52 -0.10 -3.63
C PHE A 135 9.59 0.35 -2.64
N TYR A 136 9.31 1.40 -1.87
CA TYR A 136 10.17 1.73 -0.73
C TYR A 136 9.90 0.78 0.44
N THR A 137 10.99 0.35 1.11
CA THR A 137 10.93 -0.58 2.23
C THR A 137 11.92 -0.17 3.30
N TYR A 138 11.47 0.51 4.33
CA TYR A 138 12.33 0.98 5.42
C TYR A 138 12.30 0.05 6.64
N GLU A 139 11.64 -1.10 6.54
CA GLU A 139 11.52 -2.11 7.59
C GLU A 139 11.53 -3.51 7.02
N ASP A 140 12.17 -4.44 7.73
CA ASP A 140 12.21 -5.85 7.33
C ASP A 140 10.81 -6.45 7.22
N SER A 141 9.90 -6.06 8.12
CA SER A 141 8.50 -6.49 8.10
C SER A 141 7.78 -6.05 6.82
N LEU A 142 8.02 -4.81 6.37
CA LEU A 142 7.47 -4.28 5.13
C LEU A 142 8.09 -4.98 3.91
N THR A 143 9.40 -5.23 3.94
CA THR A 143 10.10 -5.99 2.89
C THR A 143 9.52 -7.40 2.75
N LYS A 144 9.31 -8.10 3.86
CA LYS A 144 8.69 -9.44 3.88
C LYS A 144 7.26 -9.40 3.34
N TYR A 145 6.48 -8.41 3.74
CA TYR A 145 5.12 -8.20 3.26
C TYR A 145 5.09 -8.04 1.74
N HIS A 146 5.91 -7.16 1.17
CA HIS A 146 5.96 -6.95 -0.27
C HIS A 146 6.42 -8.21 -1.02
N LYS A 147 7.44 -8.93 -0.53
CA LYS A 147 7.87 -10.20 -1.12
C LYS A 147 6.75 -11.24 -1.15
N GLN A 148 6.01 -11.38 -0.03
CA GLN A 148 4.88 -12.30 0.05
C GLN A 148 3.78 -11.91 -0.94
N ARG A 149 3.41 -10.63 -1.01
CA ARG A 149 2.36 -10.15 -1.93
C ARG A 149 2.76 -10.30 -3.40
N LEU A 150 4.02 -10.08 -3.74
CA LEU A 150 4.52 -10.29 -5.10
C LEU A 150 4.56 -11.77 -5.46
N SER A 151 4.77 -12.68 -4.52
CA SER A 151 4.72 -14.13 -4.77
C SER A 151 3.33 -14.64 -5.12
N ASP A 152 2.27 -13.87 -4.91
CA ASP A 152 0.92 -14.19 -5.39
C ASP A 152 0.80 -14.16 -6.92
N PHE A 153 1.77 -13.56 -7.62
CA PHE A 153 1.84 -13.57 -9.09
C PHE A 153 2.64 -14.75 -9.66
N GLY A 154 3.36 -15.49 -8.83
CA GLY A 154 4.28 -16.55 -9.23
C GLY A 154 5.71 -16.29 -8.73
N ASP A 155 6.69 -16.89 -9.39
CA ASP A 155 8.11 -16.69 -9.08
C ASP A 155 8.59 -15.39 -9.72
N VAL A 156 8.41 -14.29 -8.99
CA VAL A 156 8.73 -12.93 -9.43
C VAL A 156 10.19 -12.63 -9.10
N PRO A 157 11.02 -12.18 -10.06
CA PRO A 157 12.35 -11.68 -9.76
C PRO A 157 12.27 -10.43 -8.88
N ILE A 158 12.93 -10.49 -7.72
CA ILE A 158 12.95 -9.42 -6.73
C ILE A 158 14.40 -9.11 -6.36
N ASN A 159 14.76 -7.83 -6.35
CA ASN A 159 16.06 -7.34 -5.93
C ASN A 159 15.92 -6.24 -4.89
N LEU A 160 16.50 -6.42 -3.70
CA LEU A 160 16.52 -5.44 -2.63
C LEU A 160 17.82 -4.63 -2.67
N ILE A 161 17.72 -3.32 -2.83
CA ILE A 161 18.83 -2.39 -2.69
C ILE A 161 18.72 -1.73 -1.31
N GLU A 162 19.35 -2.33 -0.32
CA GLU A 162 19.25 -1.92 1.10
C GLU A 162 19.65 -0.46 1.33
N LYS A 163 20.73 0.02 0.65
CA LYS A 163 21.20 1.41 0.79
C LYS A 163 20.16 2.44 0.37
N GLU A 164 19.27 2.08 -0.54
CA GLU A 164 18.24 2.96 -1.08
C GLU A 164 16.87 2.66 -0.47
N ASN A 165 16.75 1.63 0.35
CA ASN A 165 15.47 1.11 0.86
C ASN A 165 14.48 0.81 -0.26
N GLN A 166 14.94 0.23 -1.37
CA GLN A 166 14.12 -0.03 -2.56
C GLN A 166 14.06 -1.52 -2.87
N LEU A 167 12.84 -2.04 -3.00
CA LEU A 167 12.56 -3.39 -3.44
C LEU A 167 12.15 -3.36 -4.91
N TYR A 168 13.08 -3.67 -5.79
CA TYR A 168 12.83 -3.80 -7.22
C TYR A 168 12.11 -5.11 -7.53
N PHE A 169 11.16 -5.07 -8.45
CA PHE A 169 10.42 -6.24 -8.91
C PHE A 169 10.17 -6.17 -10.42
N SER A 170 9.62 -7.25 -10.98
CA SER A 170 9.41 -7.38 -12.42
C SER A 170 8.53 -6.26 -12.98
N TYR A 171 9.05 -5.53 -13.95
CA TYR A 171 8.32 -4.54 -14.74
C TYR A 171 7.02 -5.10 -15.35
N THR A 172 7.02 -6.39 -15.70
CA THR A 172 5.86 -7.08 -16.30
C THR A 172 4.62 -6.96 -15.44
N ILE A 173 4.74 -7.09 -14.08
CA ILE A 173 3.61 -6.97 -13.17
C ILE A 173 3.04 -5.55 -13.20
N ALA A 174 3.90 -4.53 -13.09
CA ALA A 174 3.46 -3.14 -13.12
C ALA A 174 2.83 -2.77 -14.48
N PHE A 175 3.35 -3.33 -15.58
CA PHE A 175 2.83 -3.13 -16.92
C PHE A 175 1.44 -3.77 -17.09
N ILE A 176 1.27 -5.03 -16.69
CA ILE A 176 -0.05 -5.70 -16.65
C ILE A 176 -1.03 -4.87 -15.82
N THR A 177 -0.62 -4.48 -14.61
CA THR A 177 -1.44 -3.68 -13.69
C THR A 177 -1.90 -2.37 -14.34
N ALA A 178 -0.98 -1.62 -14.95
CA ALA A 178 -1.29 -0.37 -15.62
C ALA A 178 -2.29 -0.56 -16.76
N LYS A 179 -2.10 -1.57 -17.59
CA LYS A 179 -2.97 -1.85 -18.74
C LYS A 179 -4.35 -2.37 -18.31
N ILE A 180 -4.40 -3.32 -17.38
CA ILE A 180 -5.65 -3.90 -16.90
C ILE A 180 -6.50 -2.83 -16.17
N LEU A 181 -5.88 -1.95 -15.39
CA LEU A 181 -6.57 -0.91 -14.64
C LEU A 181 -6.69 0.43 -15.39
N ASP A 182 -6.25 0.50 -16.64
CA ASP A 182 -6.23 1.74 -17.47
C ASP A 182 -5.52 2.91 -16.77
N ILE A 183 -4.36 2.62 -16.16
CA ILE A 183 -3.54 3.62 -15.48
C ILE A 183 -2.51 4.18 -16.47
N LYS A 184 -2.51 5.51 -16.64
CA LYS A 184 -1.61 6.19 -17.58
C LYS A 184 -0.30 6.63 -16.94
N ASP A 185 -0.31 6.94 -15.65
CA ASP A 185 0.83 7.50 -14.94
C ASP A 185 0.78 7.14 -13.44
N PHE A 186 1.94 6.85 -12.85
CA PHE A 186 2.14 6.60 -11.43
C PHE A 186 2.93 7.71 -10.72
N LYS A 187 3.16 8.86 -11.36
CA LYS A 187 3.87 9.95 -10.71
C LYS A 187 3.05 10.53 -9.56
N SER A 188 3.63 10.56 -8.38
CA SER A 188 2.96 11.01 -7.16
C SER A 188 2.32 12.40 -7.24
N THR A 189 2.81 13.28 -8.14
CA THR A 189 2.31 14.65 -8.30
C THR A 189 1.19 14.79 -9.33
N THR A 190 1.08 13.90 -10.32
CA THR A 190 0.16 14.01 -11.46
C THR A 190 -0.79 12.85 -11.63
N SER A 191 -0.54 11.72 -10.95
CA SER A 191 -1.36 10.52 -11.02
C SER A 191 -2.76 10.74 -10.45
N PHE A 192 -3.69 9.89 -10.90
CA PHE A 192 -5.06 9.83 -10.44
C PHE A 192 -5.60 8.43 -10.65
N LEU A 193 -6.66 8.07 -9.92
CA LEU A 193 -7.31 6.78 -10.13
C LEU A 193 -8.04 6.77 -11.48
N SER A 194 -7.80 5.75 -12.28
CA SER A 194 -8.52 5.58 -13.55
C SER A 194 -10.03 5.41 -13.33
N LYS A 195 -10.84 5.68 -14.34
CA LYS A 195 -12.29 5.44 -14.27
C LYS A 195 -12.60 3.99 -13.95
N LYS A 196 -11.84 3.05 -14.55
CA LYS A 196 -12.00 1.61 -14.30
C LYS A 196 -11.67 1.26 -12.85
N MET A 197 -10.55 1.75 -12.31
CA MET A 197 -10.16 1.53 -10.93
C MET A 197 -11.19 2.08 -9.95
N LYS A 198 -11.69 3.30 -10.17
CA LYS A 198 -12.75 3.90 -9.35
C LYS A 198 -14.04 3.08 -9.38
N SER A 199 -14.48 2.68 -10.57
CA SER A 199 -15.71 1.87 -10.72
C SER A 199 -15.59 0.53 -9.99
N LEU A 200 -14.47 -0.19 -10.15
CA LEU A 200 -14.24 -1.46 -9.49
C LEU A 200 -14.15 -1.31 -7.97
N ALA A 201 -13.42 -0.31 -7.46
CA ALA A 201 -13.27 -0.09 -6.03
C ALA A 201 -14.60 0.33 -5.36
N LYS A 202 -15.44 1.11 -6.03
CA LYS A 202 -16.79 1.42 -5.54
C LYS A 202 -17.69 0.19 -5.50
N LYS A 203 -17.60 -0.68 -6.51
CA LYS A 203 -18.39 -1.92 -6.59
C LYS A 203 -17.96 -2.96 -5.56
N TYR A 204 -16.64 -3.10 -5.33
CA TYR A 204 -16.05 -4.16 -4.50
C TYR A 204 -15.26 -3.58 -3.33
N ARG A 205 -15.82 -3.67 -2.12
CA ARG A 205 -15.21 -3.17 -0.88
C ARG A 205 -13.77 -3.67 -0.69
N LEU A 206 -13.50 -4.95 -0.99
CA LEU A 206 -12.17 -5.54 -0.85
C LEU A 206 -11.08 -4.81 -1.66
N LEU A 207 -11.44 -4.14 -2.77
CA LEU A 207 -10.51 -3.35 -3.59
C LEU A 207 -10.30 -1.96 -2.98
N SER A 208 -11.33 -1.35 -2.39
CA SER A 208 -11.20 -0.15 -1.57
C SER A 208 -10.36 -0.40 -0.32
N ASP A 209 -10.52 -1.57 0.29
CA ASP A 209 -9.71 -2.01 1.45
C ASP A 209 -8.23 -2.09 1.09
N GLU A 210 -7.89 -2.55 -0.12
CA GLU A 210 -6.52 -2.59 -0.59
C GLU A 210 -5.93 -1.18 -0.81
N ILE A 211 -6.71 -0.25 -1.38
CA ILE A 211 -6.30 1.14 -1.53
C ILE A 211 -6.02 1.78 -0.17
N ILE A 212 -6.96 1.69 0.78
CA ILE A 212 -6.80 2.34 2.08
C ILE A 212 -5.70 1.68 2.92
N LYS A 213 -5.51 0.37 2.81
CA LYS A 213 -4.44 -0.36 3.47
C LYS A 213 -3.07 0.13 2.99
N SER A 214 -2.84 0.16 1.67
CA SER A 214 -1.61 0.66 1.07
C SER A 214 -1.35 2.12 1.45
N LEU A 215 -2.39 2.95 1.41
CA LEU A 215 -2.32 4.36 1.76
C LEU A 215 -1.95 4.58 3.25
N ILE A 216 -2.45 3.75 4.17
CA ILE A 216 -2.05 3.80 5.59
C ILE A 216 -0.61 3.32 5.76
N ILE A 217 -0.21 2.28 5.04
CA ILE A 217 1.16 1.76 5.08
C ILE A 217 2.16 2.83 4.63
N ASP A 218 1.92 3.45 3.51
CA ASP A 218 2.87 4.36 2.86
C ASP A 218 2.81 5.78 3.46
N GLU A 219 1.65 6.41 3.46
CA GLU A 219 1.47 7.84 3.77
C GLU A 219 0.71 8.11 5.09
N GLY A 220 0.14 7.06 5.69
CA GLY A 220 -0.74 7.22 6.84
C GLY A 220 -0.01 7.41 8.16
N SER A 221 -0.49 8.37 8.96
CA SER A 221 -0.19 8.49 10.39
C SER A 221 -1.34 7.89 11.20
N VAL A 222 -1.02 6.91 12.04
CA VAL A 222 -1.96 6.26 12.95
C VAL A 222 -1.58 6.62 14.39
N GLU A 223 -2.37 7.50 15.01
CA GLU A 223 -2.17 7.97 16.36
C GLU A 223 -3.48 7.88 17.16
N ASP A 224 -4.09 9.04 17.50
CA ASP A 224 -5.46 9.16 18.04
C ASP A 224 -6.55 9.09 16.97
N LYS A 225 -6.17 9.10 15.72
CA LYS A 225 -6.96 9.01 14.50
C LYS A 225 -6.07 8.61 13.32
N ILE A 226 -6.67 8.14 12.25
CA ILE A 226 -5.97 7.89 11.00
C ILE A 226 -6.01 9.17 10.15
N LYS A 227 -4.84 9.67 9.80
CA LYS A 227 -4.63 10.84 8.94
C LYS A 227 -3.75 10.44 7.77
N ILE A 228 -4.09 10.91 6.61
CA ILE A 228 -3.36 10.74 5.37
C ILE A 228 -3.11 12.12 4.80
N GLU A 229 -1.91 12.40 4.34
CA GLU A 229 -1.54 13.70 3.80
C GLU A 229 -0.80 13.52 2.46
N LEU A 230 -1.38 13.99 1.37
CA LEU A 230 -0.81 13.93 0.02
C LEU A 230 -0.68 15.33 -0.57
N ASN A 231 0.34 15.53 -1.43
CA ASN A 231 0.50 16.78 -2.19
C ASN A 231 -0.33 16.78 -3.49
N ASN A 232 -0.81 15.64 -3.94
CA ASN A 232 -1.64 15.50 -5.13
C ASN A 232 -3.13 15.61 -4.78
N LYS A 233 -3.71 16.78 -5.09
CA LYS A 233 -5.12 17.07 -4.82
C LYS A 233 -6.05 16.10 -5.52
N ARG A 234 -5.82 15.86 -6.81
CA ARG A 234 -6.70 15.02 -7.62
C ARG A 234 -6.72 13.58 -7.13
N LEU A 235 -5.55 13.03 -6.79
CA LEU A 235 -5.47 11.67 -6.27
C LEU A 235 -6.21 11.52 -4.94
N ILE A 236 -6.07 12.48 -4.02
CA ILE A 236 -6.77 12.41 -2.73
C ILE A 236 -8.28 12.62 -2.86
N GLU A 237 -8.73 13.42 -3.83
CA GLU A 237 -10.16 13.58 -4.17
C GLU A 237 -10.74 12.28 -4.73
N ASP A 238 -10.05 11.61 -5.66
CA ASP A 238 -10.44 10.30 -6.19
C ASP A 238 -10.50 9.23 -5.09
N ILE A 239 -9.50 9.21 -4.20
CA ILE A 239 -9.49 8.29 -3.05
C ILE A 239 -10.64 8.56 -2.10
N HIS A 240 -10.90 9.84 -1.79
CA HIS A 240 -12.04 10.24 -0.95
C HIS A 240 -13.36 9.77 -1.56
N GLU A 241 -13.55 9.98 -2.87
CA GLU A 241 -14.73 9.55 -3.60
C GLU A 241 -14.97 8.03 -3.47
N VAL A 242 -13.93 7.24 -3.73
CA VAL A 242 -14.00 5.77 -3.69
C VAL A 242 -14.24 5.25 -2.27
N LEU A 243 -13.48 5.75 -1.29
CA LEU A 243 -13.59 5.26 0.08
C LEU A 243 -14.90 5.67 0.74
N SER A 244 -15.51 6.78 0.32
CA SER A 244 -16.78 7.26 0.87
C SER A 244 -17.97 6.34 0.56
N GLU A 245 -17.85 5.43 -0.41
CA GLU A 245 -18.87 4.40 -0.68
C GLU A 245 -18.94 3.34 0.44
N HIS A 246 -17.84 3.09 1.11
CA HIS A 246 -17.72 2.00 2.09
C HIS A 246 -17.45 2.48 3.52
N TYR A 247 -16.91 3.69 3.67
CA TYR A 247 -16.47 4.26 4.94
C TYR A 247 -16.95 5.69 5.12
N LYS A 248 -17.22 6.08 6.36
CA LYS A 248 -17.42 7.49 6.69
C LYS A 248 -16.07 8.21 6.71
N ILE A 249 -15.87 9.04 5.71
CA ILE A 249 -14.65 9.84 5.55
C ILE A 249 -15.00 11.31 5.80
N ARG A 250 -14.13 12.04 6.52
CA ARG A 250 -14.33 13.47 6.71
C ARG A 250 -13.99 14.25 5.45
N PRO A 251 -14.59 15.42 5.24
CA PRO A 251 -14.24 16.28 4.12
C PRO A 251 -12.73 16.54 4.06
N ILE A 252 -12.20 16.61 2.85
CA ILE A 252 -10.80 16.91 2.59
C ILE A 252 -10.50 18.31 3.12
N SER A 253 -9.37 18.46 3.80
CA SER A 253 -8.85 19.75 4.25
C SER A 253 -7.47 19.99 3.66
N SER A 254 -7.11 21.24 3.38
CA SER A 254 -5.77 21.59 2.90
C SER A 254 -4.92 22.20 4.02
N ARG A 255 -3.61 22.11 3.84
CA ARG A 255 -2.62 22.83 4.63
C ARG A 255 -1.55 23.39 3.71
N THR A 256 -1.45 24.70 3.66
CA THR A 256 -0.37 25.37 2.94
C THR A 256 0.79 25.65 3.89
N ARG A 257 1.99 25.29 3.47
CA ARG A 257 3.23 25.62 4.18
C ARG A 257 3.86 26.84 3.52
N TYR A 258 4.24 27.78 4.36
CA TYR A 258 4.93 29.00 3.93
C TYR A 258 6.35 29.02 4.50
N LYS A 259 7.32 29.47 3.71
CA LYS A 259 8.69 29.72 4.15
C LYS A 259 8.89 31.23 4.19
N SER A 260 9.38 31.75 5.32
CA SER A 260 9.80 33.14 5.38
C SER A 260 10.95 33.41 4.42
N LEU A 261 10.84 34.47 3.63
CA LEU A 261 11.87 34.88 2.69
C LEU A 261 12.94 35.80 3.33
N GLU A 262 12.61 36.39 4.48
CA GLU A 262 13.51 37.30 5.20
C GLU A 262 13.63 36.93 6.69
N LYS A 263 14.77 37.34 7.30
CA LYS A 263 14.99 37.18 8.76
C LYS A 263 13.90 37.88 9.59
N ASN A 264 13.20 38.87 9.03
CA ASN A 264 12.20 39.71 9.72
C ASN A 264 10.74 39.27 9.54
N LYS A 265 10.47 38.06 9.04
CA LYS A 265 9.13 37.41 8.99
C LYS A 265 7.99 38.18 8.29
N SER A 266 8.27 39.23 7.50
CA SER A 266 7.22 40.01 6.85
C SER A 266 6.79 39.50 5.46
N GLN A 267 7.64 38.68 4.80
CA GLN A 267 7.34 38.10 3.51
C GLN A 267 7.43 36.57 3.55
N TYR A 268 6.39 35.92 3.04
CA TYR A 268 6.29 34.47 2.98
C TYR A 268 6.09 34.02 1.54
N LYS A 269 6.82 32.98 1.15
CA LYS A 269 6.58 32.25 -0.09
C LYS A 269 5.88 30.94 0.22
N GLU A 270 4.84 30.63 -0.54
CA GLU A 270 4.23 29.31 -0.51
C GLU A 270 5.26 28.27 -0.95
N VAL A 271 5.48 27.27 -0.12
CA VAL A 271 6.42 26.18 -0.41
C VAL A 271 5.70 24.96 -0.93
N SER A 272 4.58 24.60 -0.32
CA SER A 272 3.78 23.45 -0.73
C SER A 272 2.40 23.51 -0.10
N THR A 273 1.41 23.00 -0.84
CA THR A 273 0.08 22.70 -0.29
C THR A 273 -0.11 21.19 -0.23
N SER A 274 -0.46 20.68 0.93
CA SER A 274 -0.84 19.30 1.14
C SER A 274 -2.33 19.18 1.43
N TRP A 275 -2.90 18.05 1.05
CA TRP A 275 -4.31 17.73 1.20
C TRP A 275 -4.44 16.58 2.18
N LYS A 276 -5.40 16.69 3.13
CA LYS A 276 -5.57 15.75 4.23
C LYS A 276 -6.90 15.04 4.14
N LEU A 277 -6.84 13.73 4.22
CA LEU A 277 -7.97 12.84 4.39
C LEU A 277 -7.95 12.29 5.83
N LYS A 278 -9.10 12.24 6.47
CA LYS A 278 -9.25 11.70 7.84
C LYS A 278 -10.38 10.69 7.86
N ILE A 279 -10.08 9.51 8.34
CA ILE A 279 -11.11 8.50 8.58
C ILE A 279 -11.95 8.92 9.77
N ASP A 280 -13.26 8.83 9.63
CA ASP A 280 -14.18 9.12 10.74
C ASP A 280 -14.07 8.04 11.82
N ALA A 281 -14.28 8.47 13.04
CA ALA A 281 -14.18 7.61 14.19
C ALA A 281 -15.12 6.41 14.17
N ASN A 282 -16.28 6.56 13.51
CA ASN A 282 -17.29 5.51 13.41
C ASN A 282 -16.90 4.39 12.43
N SER A 283 -15.97 4.66 11.51
CA SER A 283 -15.46 3.67 10.56
C SER A 283 -14.22 2.90 11.05
N ILE A 284 -13.67 3.24 12.21
CA ILE A 284 -12.42 2.62 12.70
C ILE A 284 -12.58 1.12 12.96
N ILE A 285 -13.70 0.70 13.55
CA ILE A 285 -13.94 -0.72 13.87
C ILE A 285 -14.04 -1.54 12.58
N ASP A 286 -14.85 -1.06 11.66
CA ASP A 286 -15.05 -1.66 10.35
C ASP A 286 -13.75 -1.79 9.56
N LEU A 287 -13.00 -0.67 9.50
CA LEU A 287 -11.73 -0.60 8.80
C LEU A 287 -10.69 -1.54 9.43
N TYR A 288 -10.59 -1.56 10.79
CA TYR A 288 -9.68 -2.47 11.47
C TYR A 288 -9.95 -3.92 11.10
N ASN A 289 -11.21 -4.36 11.14
CA ASN A 289 -11.58 -5.73 10.82
C ASN A 289 -11.31 -6.10 9.34
N SER A 290 -11.38 -5.13 8.43
CA SER A 290 -11.19 -5.37 7.00
C SER A 290 -9.71 -5.45 6.57
N ILE A 291 -8.83 -4.59 7.12
CA ILE A 291 -7.48 -4.41 6.55
C ILE A 291 -6.33 -4.94 7.41
N GLN A 292 -6.59 -5.39 8.64
CA GLN A 292 -5.55 -5.96 9.47
C GLN A 292 -5.02 -7.30 8.90
N PRO A 293 -3.80 -7.72 9.25
CA PRO A 293 -2.79 -6.92 9.95
C PRO A 293 -2.11 -5.91 9.01
N LEU A 294 -1.62 -4.80 9.59
CA LEU A 294 -0.68 -3.93 8.92
C LEU A 294 0.74 -4.49 9.09
N PRO A 295 1.60 -4.42 8.05
CA PRO A 295 2.95 -5.00 8.11
C PRO A 295 3.91 -4.20 9.01
N ILE A 296 3.62 -2.94 9.27
CA ILE A 296 4.44 -2.04 10.07
C ILE A 296 4.00 -2.12 11.53
N GLU A 297 4.83 -2.69 12.40
CA GLU A 297 4.49 -3.02 13.78
C GLU A 297 3.93 -1.83 14.58
N TYR A 298 4.59 -0.68 14.57
CA TYR A 298 4.12 0.48 15.32
C TYR A 298 2.78 1.04 14.81
N LYS A 299 2.50 0.93 13.49
CA LYS A 299 1.21 1.30 12.89
C LYS A 299 0.13 0.29 13.28
N GLN A 300 0.46 -1.00 13.28
CA GLN A 300 -0.45 -2.07 13.71
C GLN A 300 -0.83 -1.91 15.18
N GLU A 301 0.12 -1.66 16.07
CA GLU A 301 -0.15 -1.43 17.48
C GLU A 301 -1.01 -0.18 17.71
N ALA A 302 -0.68 0.93 17.03
CA ALA A 302 -1.47 2.15 17.13
C ALA A 302 -2.90 1.94 16.60
N PHE A 303 -3.07 1.17 15.54
CA PHE A 303 -4.36 0.84 14.96
C PHE A 303 -5.19 -0.07 15.88
N LYS A 304 -4.55 -1.09 16.46
CA LYS A 304 -5.16 -1.94 17.49
C LYS A 304 -5.63 -1.12 18.70
N PHE A 305 -4.79 -0.20 19.19
CA PHE A 305 -5.16 0.70 20.27
C PHE A 305 -6.36 1.59 19.92
N LEU A 306 -6.41 2.13 18.69
CA LEU A 306 -7.58 2.89 18.22
C LEU A 306 -8.85 2.05 18.20
N PHE A 307 -8.77 0.82 17.69
CA PHE A 307 -9.87 -0.13 17.65
C PHE A 307 -10.39 -0.46 19.06
N GLU A 308 -9.52 -0.89 19.98
CA GLU A 308 -9.87 -1.20 21.36
C GLU A 308 -10.50 -0.02 22.08
N ARG A 309 -9.94 1.18 21.85
CA ARG A 309 -10.48 2.43 22.41
C ARG A 309 -11.89 2.72 21.91
N LYS A 310 -12.23 2.33 20.68
CA LYS A 310 -13.58 2.53 20.13
C LYS A 310 -14.60 1.52 20.63
N GLN A 311 -14.18 0.32 20.96
CA GLN A 311 -15.06 -0.70 21.54
C GLN A 311 -15.41 -0.40 23.00
N LYS A 312 -14.56 0.32 23.71
CA LYS A 312 -14.80 0.63 25.13
C LYS A 312 -15.81 1.77 25.29
N ILE A 313 -16.87 1.54 26.06
CA ILE A 313 -17.78 2.58 26.54
C ILE A 313 -16.97 3.51 27.46
N TRP A 314 -16.86 4.78 27.06
CA TRP A 314 -16.13 5.76 27.84
C TRP A 314 -16.95 6.16 29.07
N HIS A 315 -16.59 5.68 30.23
CA HIS A 315 -17.03 6.27 31.46
C HIS A 315 -16.20 7.55 31.72
N GLN A 316 -16.86 8.68 31.93
CA GLN A 316 -16.19 9.88 32.40
C GLN A 316 -15.52 9.59 33.75
N ARG A 317 -14.20 9.73 33.78
CA ARG A 317 -13.50 9.62 35.06
C ARG A 317 -13.85 10.81 35.96
N PRO A 318 -13.88 10.63 37.28
CA PRO A 318 -14.04 11.73 38.25
C PRO A 318 -13.02 12.84 37.94
N LYS A 319 -13.45 14.10 38.23
CA LYS A 319 -12.60 15.29 38.05
C LYS A 319 -11.28 15.12 38.84
N GLY A 320 -10.15 15.29 38.15
CA GLY A 320 -8.81 15.15 38.75
C GLY A 320 -8.22 13.73 38.70
N GLU A 321 -9.02 12.69 38.56
CA GLU A 321 -8.54 11.29 38.61
C GLU A 321 -7.50 11.00 37.50
N THR A 322 -7.70 11.51 36.28
CA THR A 322 -6.72 11.33 35.21
C THR A 322 -5.36 11.93 35.56
N LYS A 323 -5.32 13.11 36.21
CA LYS A 323 -4.04 13.71 36.65
C LYS A 323 -3.36 12.85 37.71
N LYS A 324 -4.10 12.33 38.68
CA LYS A 324 -3.55 11.42 39.70
C LYS A 324 -2.96 10.17 39.10
N GLN A 325 -3.64 9.59 38.11
CA GLN A 325 -3.16 8.40 37.42
C GLN A 325 -1.91 8.68 36.56
N ILE A 326 -1.83 9.83 35.88
CA ILE A 326 -0.59 10.27 35.19
C ILE A 326 0.56 10.33 36.16
N VAL A 327 0.38 10.95 37.34
CA VAL A 327 1.42 11.07 38.39
C VAL A 327 1.82 9.70 38.91
N LYS A 328 0.87 8.81 39.22
CA LYS A 328 1.14 7.41 39.60
C LYS A 328 2.00 6.69 38.56
N SER A 329 1.62 6.81 37.32
CA SER A 329 2.32 6.19 36.20
C SER A 329 3.76 6.71 36.01
N LEU A 330 3.96 8.04 36.13
CA LEU A 330 5.28 8.67 36.04
C LEU A 330 6.17 8.41 37.27
N LEU A 331 5.59 8.12 38.43
CA LEU A 331 6.37 7.70 39.61
C LEU A 331 7.07 6.35 39.41
N THR A 332 6.55 5.49 38.56
CA THR A 332 7.18 4.18 38.26
C THR A 332 8.40 4.34 37.34
N LYS A 333 8.26 5.12 36.28
CA LYS A 333 9.33 5.48 35.33
C LYS A 333 8.90 6.64 34.45
N PRO A 334 9.86 7.37 33.86
CA PRO A 334 9.57 8.36 32.83
C PRO A 334 8.88 7.72 31.61
N LYS A 335 7.91 8.46 31.03
CA LYS A 335 7.09 7.97 29.90
C LYS A 335 6.83 9.07 28.88
N SER A 336 6.64 8.66 27.64
CA SER A 336 6.17 9.53 26.57
C SER A 336 4.65 9.78 26.70
N ILE A 337 4.18 10.84 26.03
CA ILE A 337 2.74 11.13 25.92
C ILE A 337 1.98 9.94 25.37
N LEU A 338 2.55 9.25 24.38
CA LEU A 338 1.91 8.09 23.74
C LEU A 338 1.81 6.89 24.69
N GLU A 339 2.89 6.60 25.45
CA GLU A 339 2.89 5.54 26.47
C GLU A 339 1.86 5.80 27.57
N LEU A 340 1.79 7.04 28.06
CA LEU A 340 0.79 7.45 29.06
C LEU A 340 -0.64 7.35 28.52
N ALA A 341 -0.87 7.78 27.29
CA ALA A 341 -2.18 7.71 26.65
C ALA A 341 -2.66 6.26 26.46
N ARG A 342 -1.76 5.36 26.06
CA ARG A 342 -2.03 3.93 25.93
C ARG A 342 -2.33 3.27 27.29
N GLU A 343 -1.45 3.47 28.26
CA GLU A 343 -1.59 2.89 29.61
C GLU A 343 -2.86 3.33 30.32
N LEU A 344 -3.16 4.63 30.25
CA LEU A 344 -4.33 5.20 30.90
C LEU A 344 -5.59 5.13 30.04
N ASN A 345 -5.50 4.64 28.83
CA ASN A 345 -6.60 4.57 27.88
C ASN A 345 -7.33 5.92 27.71
N VAL A 346 -6.56 6.98 27.44
CA VAL A 346 -7.07 8.34 27.17
C VAL A 346 -6.45 8.90 25.89
N ARG A 347 -7.01 10.01 25.38
CA ARG A 347 -6.47 10.68 24.19
C ARG A 347 -5.13 11.35 24.48
N ASN A 348 -4.22 11.38 23.49
CA ASN A 348 -2.96 12.14 23.61
C ASN A 348 -3.19 13.59 24.01
N GLY A 349 -4.22 14.25 23.42
CA GLY A 349 -4.61 15.61 23.78
C GLY A 349 -4.97 15.76 25.26
N THR A 350 -5.60 14.76 25.85
CA THR A 350 -5.91 14.76 27.31
C THR A 350 -4.62 14.72 28.13
N ILE A 351 -3.65 13.86 27.76
CA ILE A 351 -2.36 13.81 28.43
C ILE A 351 -1.60 15.14 28.29
N ILE A 352 -1.56 15.69 27.05
CA ILE A 352 -0.92 16.99 26.78
C ILE A 352 -1.54 18.09 27.63
N SER A 353 -2.87 18.17 27.70
CA SER A 353 -3.58 19.18 28.51
C SER A 353 -3.25 19.07 30.01
N HIS A 354 -3.13 17.85 30.54
CA HIS A 354 -2.78 17.64 31.92
C HIS A 354 -1.28 17.86 32.21
N LEU A 355 -0.39 17.55 31.29
CA LEU A 355 1.05 17.77 31.48
C LEU A 355 1.46 19.21 31.20
N LYS A 356 1.10 19.76 30.05
CA LYS A 356 1.56 21.06 29.56
C LYS A 356 0.59 22.22 29.81
N GLY A 357 -0.67 21.90 30.10
CA GLY A 357 -1.76 22.90 30.28
C GLY A 357 -2.57 23.10 28.98
N HIS A 358 -3.77 23.64 29.21
CA HIS A 358 -4.68 24.09 28.13
C HIS A 358 -5.47 25.29 28.71
N PRO A 359 -5.79 26.34 27.93
CA PRO A 359 -6.47 27.54 28.44
C PRO A 359 -7.78 27.25 29.16
N SER A 360 -8.47 26.16 28.87
CA SER A 360 -9.73 25.76 29.51
C SER A 360 -9.57 24.77 30.67
N CYS A 361 -8.34 24.39 31.03
CA CYS A 361 -8.07 23.39 32.06
C CYS A 361 -7.44 24.02 33.30
N SER A 362 -7.67 23.39 34.49
CA SER A 362 -6.93 23.70 35.71
C SER A 362 -5.40 23.54 35.50
N GLU A 363 -4.59 24.15 36.35
CA GLU A 363 -3.12 24.12 36.31
C GLU A 363 -2.56 22.75 35.89
N SER A 364 -1.59 22.77 35.01
CA SER A 364 -0.92 21.56 34.50
C SER A 364 0.05 21.00 35.53
N LEU A 365 0.43 19.72 35.35
CA LEU A 365 1.43 19.10 36.24
C LEU A 365 2.80 19.77 36.15
N THR A 366 3.13 20.38 34.99
CA THR A 366 4.33 21.20 34.81
C THR A 366 4.23 22.51 35.58
N GLN A 367 3.09 23.23 35.52
CA GLN A 367 2.86 24.45 36.30
C GLN A 367 2.86 24.18 37.80
N LEU A 368 2.34 23.05 38.24
CA LEU A 368 2.39 22.59 39.62
C LEU A 368 3.80 22.18 40.09
N GLY A 369 4.79 22.13 39.20
CA GLY A 369 6.14 21.69 39.50
C GLY A 369 6.23 20.20 39.90
N ILE A 370 5.32 19.36 39.43
CA ILE A 370 5.26 17.92 39.76
C ILE A 370 5.98 17.11 38.70
N ALA A 371 5.71 17.39 37.40
CA ALA A 371 6.28 16.69 36.27
C ALA A 371 6.80 17.66 35.21
N ASN A 372 7.86 17.30 34.51
CA ASN A 372 8.38 18.09 33.40
C ASN A 372 8.93 17.21 32.31
N LYS A 373 9.20 17.81 31.14
CA LYS A 373 9.95 17.18 30.06
C LYS A 373 11.39 16.97 30.51
N ILE A 374 11.84 15.72 30.51
CA ILE A 374 13.19 15.34 30.95
C ILE A 374 14.08 14.84 29.79
N GLY A 375 13.51 14.67 28.61
CA GLY A 375 14.25 14.23 27.43
C GLY A 375 13.35 14.00 26.21
N ASN A 376 13.97 13.51 25.15
CA ASN A 376 13.31 13.07 23.94
C ASN A 376 13.70 11.62 23.65
N LYS A 377 12.77 10.84 23.14
CA LYS A 377 13.04 9.52 22.59
C LYS A 377 12.89 9.61 21.07
N GLU A 378 13.95 9.26 20.34
CA GLU A 378 13.80 9.03 18.90
C GLU A 378 12.96 7.77 18.69
N LEU A 379 11.79 7.95 18.13
CA LEU A 379 11.12 6.85 17.46
C LEU A 379 11.82 6.71 16.10
N ARG A 380 12.73 5.74 16.00
CA ARG A 380 13.34 5.42 14.71
C ARG A 380 12.22 5.17 13.71
N ARG A 381 12.24 5.95 12.61
CA ARG A 381 12.14 5.47 11.24
C ARG A 381 11.64 6.55 10.31
N GLY A 382 12.40 6.83 9.26
CA GLY A 382 11.99 7.55 8.04
C GLY A 382 11.58 9.02 8.16
N GLY A 383 11.35 9.51 9.35
CA GLY A 383 11.05 10.90 9.67
C GLY A 383 11.28 11.09 11.16
N TYR A 384 12.20 11.94 11.53
CA TYR A 384 12.54 12.29 12.90
C TYR A 384 11.32 12.80 13.68
N THR A 385 10.64 11.95 14.41
CA THR A 385 9.67 12.32 15.41
C THR A 385 10.29 12.13 16.77
N ASN A 386 10.93 13.19 17.28
CA ASN A 386 11.33 13.25 18.69
C ASN A 386 10.07 13.31 19.55
N VAL A 387 9.85 12.28 20.35
CA VAL A 387 8.73 12.23 21.29
C VAL A 387 9.20 12.70 22.66
N ASP A 388 8.55 13.73 23.18
CA ASP A 388 8.83 14.25 24.54
C ASP A 388 8.63 13.16 25.59
N ILE A 389 9.63 12.94 26.43
CA ILE A 389 9.59 12.10 27.63
C ILE A 389 9.35 12.99 28.85
N PHE A 390 8.35 12.65 29.64
CA PHE A 390 8.02 13.32 30.87
C PHE A 390 8.42 12.47 32.09
N GLY A 391 8.89 13.10 33.10
CA GLY A 391 9.24 12.45 34.37
C GLY A 391 8.83 13.32 35.59
N ILE A 392 8.79 12.71 36.75
CA ILE A 392 8.56 13.41 38.03
C ILE A 392 9.83 14.17 38.40
N ILE A 393 9.69 15.47 38.69
CA ILE A 393 10.77 16.35 39.16
C ILE A 393 10.77 16.53 40.67
N ASP A 394 9.61 16.41 41.33
CA ASP A 394 9.45 16.48 42.76
C ASP A 394 8.61 15.28 43.26
N LYS A 395 9.28 14.28 43.83
CA LYS A 395 8.63 13.04 44.30
C LYS A 395 7.73 13.26 45.50
N GLU A 396 8.08 14.17 46.41
CA GLU A 396 7.28 14.42 47.61
C GLU A 396 5.99 15.21 47.28
N LYS A 397 6.10 16.21 46.39
CA LYS A 397 4.92 16.90 45.83
C LYS A 397 4.02 15.93 45.09
N ALA A 398 4.60 15.01 44.29
CA ALA A 398 3.84 14.01 43.54
C ALA A 398 3.06 13.08 44.48
N LYS A 399 3.69 12.57 45.54
CA LYS A 399 3.03 11.71 46.53
C LYS A 399 1.91 12.45 47.27
N THR A 400 2.14 13.70 47.67
CA THR A 400 1.15 14.55 48.30
C THR A 400 -0.04 14.83 47.37
N PHE A 401 0.23 15.07 46.10
CA PHE A 401 -0.82 15.31 45.10
C PHE A 401 -1.74 14.09 44.87
N ILE A 402 -1.21 12.89 44.96
CA ILE A 402 -2.01 11.66 44.82
C ILE A 402 -2.93 11.44 46.05
N LYS A 403 -2.48 11.83 47.24
CA LYS A 403 -3.24 11.66 48.49
C LYS A 403 -4.41 12.63 48.64
N LYS A 404 -4.31 13.82 48.05
CA LYS A 404 -5.41 14.78 47.92
C LYS A 404 -6.46 14.34 46.92
#